data_ac186096cb6dd6949a203884950cb294
#
_entry.id   ac186096cb6dd6949a203884950cb294
#
_cell.length_a   1.000
_cell.length_b   1.000
_cell.length_c   1.000
_cell.angle_alpha   90.00
_cell.angle_beta   90.00
_cell.angle_gamma   90.00
#
_symmetry.space_group_name_H-M   'P 1'
#
loop_
_entity.id
_entity.type
_entity.pdbx_description
1 polymer ?
#
loop_
_entity_poly.entity_id
_entity_poly.type
_entity_poly.pdbx_seq_one_letter_code
_entity_poly.pdbx_strand_id
1 'polypeptide(L)'
;MLDQAIAIGTSRRVEWRQADAMQLPFADAEFDAVVCQFGAMFFPDKGKAFAEARRVLRRGGFFLFNVWDRIEENEFAHAVTAALETVFPDDPPRFLARTPHGYHDRAAIARDLAQGGFAATPGIVTVAAVSRAESPRVPAVAFCQGTPLRNEIEARDASRLEAATDVAAQAILRQFGHGAVEGRMRAHVVSIEA
;
A
#
# COMPACT_ATOMS: atom_id res chain seq x y z
N MET A 1 -10.67 -8.65 -8.46
CA MET A 1 -10.75 -7.23 -8.00
C MET A 1 -11.59 -6.37 -8.94
N LEU A 2 -11.27 -6.33 -10.25
CA LEU A 2 -12.02 -5.51 -11.23
C LEU A 2 -13.51 -5.89 -11.28
N ASP A 3 -13.83 -7.19 -11.38
CA ASP A 3 -15.22 -7.69 -11.39
C ASP A 3 -16.01 -7.26 -10.15
N GLN A 4 -15.37 -7.26 -8.98
CA GLN A 4 -16.00 -6.82 -7.75
C GLN A 4 -16.22 -5.30 -7.73
N ALA A 5 -15.27 -4.50 -8.25
CA ALA A 5 -15.42 -3.06 -8.38
C ALA A 5 -16.58 -2.70 -9.33
N ILE A 6 -16.69 -3.42 -10.44
CA ILE A 6 -17.80 -3.27 -11.39
C ILE A 6 -19.14 -3.66 -10.72
N ALA A 7 -19.17 -4.76 -9.95
CA ALA A 7 -20.38 -5.23 -9.28
C ALA A 7 -20.88 -4.26 -8.18
N ILE A 8 -19.94 -3.64 -7.42
CA ILE A 8 -20.28 -2.61 -6.42
C ILE A 8 -20.77 -1.34 -7.11
N GLY A 9 -20.16 -1.00 -8.24
CA GLY A 9 -20.49 0.19 -9.01
C GLY A 9 -20.13 1.51 -8.33
N THR A 10 -20.55 2.59 -8.95
CA THR A 10 -20.39 3.96 -8.44
C THR A 10 -21.50 4.85 -8.99
N SER A 11 -21.85 5.91 -8.27
CA SER A 11 -22.81 6.91 -8.72
C SER A 11 -22.28 7.81 -9.87
N ARG A 12 -20.96 7.79 -10.12
CA ARG A 12 -20.31 8.52 -11.21
C ARG A 12 -20.07 7.58 -12.39
N ARG A 13 -20.07 8.12 -13.61
CA ARG A 13 -19.68 7.38 -14.81
C ARG A 13 -18.19 7.04 -14.70
N VAL A 14 -17.86 5.75 -14.68
CA VAL A 14 -16.49 5.23 -14.65
C VAL A 14 -16.35 4.18 -15.74
N GLU A 15 -15.27 4.24 -16.49
CA GLU A 15 -14.83 3.19 -17.39
C GLU A 15 -13.84 2.31 -16.66
N TRP A 16 -14.14 1.02 -16.57
CA TRP A 16 -13.30 0.02 -15.92
C TRP A 16 -12.42 -0.67 -16.95
N ARG A 17 -11.09 -0.61 -16.75
CA ARG A 17 -10.14 -1.21 -17.67
C ARG A 17 -9.00 -1.88 -16.91
N GLN A 18 -8.69 -3.13 -17.27
CA GLN A 18 -7.48 -3.78 -16.78
C GLN A 18 -6.29 -3.30 -17.63
N ALA A 19 -5.22 -2.88 -16.96
CA ALA A 19 -4.00 -2.40 -17.61
C ALA A 19 -2.77 -2.66 -16.76
N ASP A 20 -1.61 -2.71 -17.41
CA ASP A 20 -0.30 -2.65 -16.75
C ASP A 20 0.10 -1.18 -16.58
N ALA A 21 0.43 -0.77 -15.34
CA ALA A 21 0.86 0.59 -15.06
C ALA A 21 2.17 0.98 -15.80
N MET A 22 2.97 0.00 -16.21
CA MET A 22 4.19 0.21 -16.99
C MET A 22 3.95 0.25 -18.50
N GLN A 23 2.69 0.08 -18.95
CA GLN A 23 2.28 0.15 -20.35
C GLN A 23 0.78 0.47 -20.42
N LEU A 24 0.44 1.74 -20.21
CA LEU A 24 -0.94 2.19 -20.18
C LEU A 24 -1.56 2.21 -21.59
N PRO A 25 -2.76 1.63 -21.80
CA PRO A 25 -3.42 1.55 -23.11
C PRO A 25 -4.16 2.86 -23.44
N PHE A 26 -3.47 4.00 -23.31
CA PHE A 26 -4.00 5.34 -23.55
C PHE A 26 -3.02 6.12 -24.43
N ALA A 27 -3.56 7.11 -25.16
CA ALA A 27 -2.75 8.01 -25.98
C ALA A 27 -1.92 8.97 -25.12
N ASP A 28 -0.91 9.60 -25.76
CA ASP A 28 -0.14 10.67 -25.12
C ASP A 28 -1.06 11.87 -24.84
N ALA A 29 -0.86 12.53 -23.72
CA ALA A 29 -1.59 13.74 -23.34
C ALA A 29 -3.13 13.59 -23.35
N GLU A 30 -3.63 12.44 -22.91
CA GLU A 30 -5.07 12.14 -22.89
C GLU A 30 -5.76 12.67 -21.64
N PHE A 31 -5.07 12.73 -20.49
CA PHE A 31 -5.66 13.02 -19.19
C PHE A 31 -5.17 14.33 -18.55
N ASP A 32 -6.05 14.96 -17.80
CA ASP A 32 -5.72 16.14 -16.98
C ASP A 32 -5.11 15.73 -15.63
N ALA A 33 -5.44 14.53 -15.15
CA ALA A 33 -4.95 13.99 -13.89
C ALA A 33 -4.76 12.47 -13.96
N VAL A 34 -3.71 11.98 -13.32
CA VAL A 34 -3.52 10.55 -13.00
C VAL A 34 -3.49 10.41 -11.49
N VAL A 35 -4.28 9.48 -10.95
CA VAL A 35 -4.33 9.22 -9.51
C VAL A 35 -4.03 7.75 -9.24
N CYS A 36 -3.06 7.48 -8.36
CA CYS A 36 -2.68 6.13 -7.96
C CYS A 36 -2.79 5.96 -6.44
N GLN A 37 -3.93 5.43 -5.97
CA GLN A 37 -4.18 5.26 -4.55
C GLN A 37 -3.59 3.95 -4.04
N PHE A 38 -2.54 4.03 -3.21
CA PHE A 38 -1.82 2.90 -2.60
C PHE A 38 -1.41 1.79 -3.59
N GLY A 39 -1.08 2.18 -4.83
CA GLY A 39 -0.65 1.26 -5.89
C GLY A 39 0.84 1.33 -6.19
N ALA A 40 1.46 2.53 -6.08
CA ALA A 40 2.81 2.78 -6.54
C ALA A 40 3.88 1.88 -5.88
N MET A 41 3.70 1.48 -4.61
CA MET A 41 4.62 0.58 -3.91
C MET A 41 4.71 -0.81 -4.55
N PHE A 42 3.69 -1.23 -5.29
CA PHE A 42 3.65 -2.55 -5.95
C PHE A 42 4.25 -2.57 -7.35
N PHE A 43 4.57 -1.43 -7.95
CA PHE A 43 5.15 -1.40 -9.28
C PHE A 43 6.57 -2.00 -9.26
N PRO A 44 6.87 -2.98 -10.11
CA PRO A 44 8.21 -3.57 -10.18
C PRO A 44 9.25 -2.58 -10.70
N ASP A 45 8.89 -1.73 -11.67
CA ASP A 45 9.69 -0.64 -12.20
C ASP A 45 8.92 0.69 -12.05
N LYS A 46 9.25 1.44 -11.01
CA LYS A 46 8.58 2.69 -10.68
C LYS A 46 8.88 3.80 -11.67
N GLY A 47 10.14 3.87 -12.15
CA GLY A 47 10.54 4.85 -13.15
C GLY A 47 9.73 4.69 -14.44
N LYS A 48 9.57 3.45 -14.91
CA LYS A 48 8.77 3.13 -16.09
C LYS A 48 7.28 3.43 -15.88
N ALA A 49 6.70 3.05 -14.75
CA ALA A 49 5.30 3.35 -14.44
C ALA A 49 5.05 4.86 -14.33
N PHE A 50 5.98 5.61 -13.76
CA PHE A 50 5.87 7.07 -13.67
C PHE A 50 6.09 7.74 -15.04
N ALA A 51 6.93 7.18 -15.90
CA ALA A 51 7.05 7.63 -17.29
C ALA A 51 5.74 7.47 -18.07
N GLU A 52 5.04 6.36 -17.88
CA GLU A 52 3.72 6.14 -18.47
C GLU A 52 2.66 7.10 -17.90
N ALA A 53 2.65 7.31 -16.58
CA ALA A 53 1.78 8.30 -15.95
C ALA A 53 2.01 9.71 -16.55
N ARG A 54 3.29 10.09 -16.73
CA ARG A 54 3.64 11.36 -17.36
C ARG A 54 3.26 11.43 -18.83
N ARG A 55 3.47 10.36 -19.59
CA ARG A 55 3.15 10.29 -21.02
C ARG A 55 1.68 10.55 -21.30
N VAL A 56 0.80 9.94 -20.50
CA VAL A 56 -0.65 10.07 -20.68
C VAL A 56 -1.22 11.38 -20.13
N LEU A 57 -0.44 12.12 -19.33
CA LEU A 57 -0.84 13.44 -18.82
C LEU A 57 -0.64 14.53 -19.87
N ARG A 58 -1.59 15.44 -19.96
CA ARG A 58 -1.44 16.69 -20.70
C ARG A 58 -0.41 17.58 -20.01
N ARG A 59 0.17 18.49 -20.77
CA ARG A 59 1.02 19.55 -20.22
C ARG A 59 0.23 20.37 -19.20
N GLY A 60 0.77 20.50 -17.97
CA GLY A 60 0.08 21.15 -16.84
C GLY A 60 -0.93 20.24 -16.14
N GLY A 61 -1.05 18.98 -16.57
CA GLY A 61 -1.75 17.95 -15.80
C GLY A 61 -0.96 17.50 -14.58
N PHE A 62 -1.59 16.81 -13.66
CA PHE A 62 -0.91 16.40 -12.42
C PHE A 62 -1.00 14.90 -12.17
N PHE A 63 0.07 14.36 -11.59
CA PHE A 63 0.11 13.02 -11.02
C PHE A 63 0.00 13.10 -9.50
N LEU A 64 -1.00 12.42 -8.94
CA LEU A 64 -1.24 12.32 -7.51
C LEU A 64 -1.19 10.85 -7.10
N PHE A 65 -0.37 10.51 -6.13
CA PHE A 65 -0.38 9.16 -5.55
C PHE A 65 -0.10 9.19 -4.06
N ASN A 66 -0.45 8.10 -3.40
CA ASN A 66 -0.08 7.93 -2.00
C ASN A 66 0.57 6.56 -1.76
N VAL A 67 1.45 6.54 -0.79
CA VAL A 67 2.17 5.36 -0.32
C VAL A 67 2.19 5.36 1.20
N TRP A 68 2.25 4.17 1.81
CA TRP A 68 2.41 4.08 3.25
C TRP A 68 3.78 4.63 3.68
N ASP A 69 3.82 5.26 4.84
CA ASP A 69 5.05 5.57 5.54
C ASP A 69 5.69 4.27 6.07
N ARG A 70 6.91 4.34 6.61
CA ARG A 70 7.62 3.20 7.18
C ARG A 70 6.73 2.45 8.17
N ILE A 71 6.99 1.16 8.33
CA ILE A 71 6.10 0.26 9.06
C ILE A 71 5.96 0.65 10.54
N GLU A 72 6.99 1.23 11.15
CA GLU A 72 7.00 1.68 12.55
C GLU A 72 6.01 2.81 12.82
N GLU A 73 5.61 3.54 11.78
CA GLU A 73 4.58 4.59 11.85
C GLU A 73 3.16 4.05 11.60
N ASN A 74 3.02 2.73 11.38
CA ASN A 74 1.78 2.03 11.08
C ASN A 74 1.58 0.90 12.09
N GLU A 75 1.06 1.27 13.27
CA GLU A 75 1.17 0.48 14.52
C GLU A 75 0.60 -0.94 14.42
N PHE A 76 -0.56 -1.15 13.78
CA PHE A 76 -1.10 -2.50 13.63
C PHE A 76 -0.24 -3.36 12.70
N ALA A 77 0.22 -2.82 11.57
CA ALA A 77 1.09 -3.54 10.65
C ALA A 77 2.43 -3.90 11.30
N HIS A 78 2.99 -2.98 12.08
CA HIS A 78 4.23 -3.20 12.86
C HIS A 78 4.04 -4.29 13.92
N ALA A 79 2.96 -4.22 14.72
CA ALA A 79 2.66 -5.21 15.74
C ALA A 79 2.48 -6.62 15.15
N VAL A 80 1.77 -6.74 14.02
CA VAL A 80 1.60 -8.02 13.30
C VAL A 80 2.95 -8.55 12.80
N THR A 81 3.78 -7.71 12.17
CA THR A 81 5.08 -8.13 11.64
C THR A 81 5.99 -8.62 12.76
N ALA A 82 6.09 -7.87 13.86
CA ALA A 82 6.90 -8.29 15.02
C ALA A 82 6.38 -9.58 15.67
N ALA A 83 5.06 -9.77 15.72
CA ALA A 83 4.48 -11.02 16.24
C ALA A 83 4.86 -12.23 15.38
N LEU A 84 4.85 -12.08 14.06
CA LEU A 84 5.21 -13.17 13.14
C LEU A 84 6.69 -13.56 13.20
N GLU A 85 7.59 -12.67 13.60
CA GLU A 85 8.99 -13.00 13.86
C GLU A 85 9.12 -14.02 15.02
N THR A 86 8.22 -14.01 16.00
CA THR A 86 8.20 -15.01 17.07
C THR A 86 7.63 -16.36 16.63
N VAL A 87 6.77 -16.37 15.63
CA VAL A 87 6.17 -17.60 15.07
C VAL A 87 7.13 -18.28 14.09
N PHE A 88 7.89 -17.51 13.34
CA PHE A 88 8.83 -17.96 12.30
C PHE A 88 10.22 -17.34 12.53
N PRO A 89 10.94 -17.74 13.59
CA PRO A 89 12.17 -17.05 13.99
C PRO A 89 13.30 -17.17 12.96
N ASP A 90 13.39 -18.28 12.25
CA ASP A 90 14.45 -18.51 11.26
C ASP A 90 14.17 -17.84 9.90
N ASP A 91 12.90 -17.71 9.53
CA ASP A 91 12.48 -17.10 8.26
C ASP A 91 11.13 -16.38 8.43
N PRO A 92 11.10 -15.19 9.04
CA PRO A 92 9.85 -14.45 9.27
C PRO A 92 9.24 -13.91 7.96
N PRO A 93 7.91 -13.96 7.82
CA PRO A 93 7.21 -13.30 6.70
C PRO A 93 7.40 -11.80 6.76
N ARG A 94 7.84 -11.19 5.66
CA ARG A 94 8.20 -9.76 5.61
C ARG A 94 7.39 -8.94 4.59
N PHE A 95 6.32 -9.51 4.06
CA PHE A 95 5.52 -8.84 3.02
C PHE A 95 5.14 -7.40 3.39
N LEU A 96 4.63 -7.18 4.60
CA LEU A 96 4.17 -5.84 5.01
C LEU A 96 5.30 -4.83 5.01
N ALA A 97 6.43 -5.14 5.64
CA ALA A 97 7.59 -4.25 5.72
C ALA A 97 8.25 -4.05 4.35
N ARG A 98 8.35 -5.14 3.53
CA ARG A 98 9.05 -5.12 2.24
C ARG A 98 8.27 -4.40 1.15
N THR A 99 6.96 -4.59 1.07
CA THR A 99 6.16 -4.13 -0.08
C THR A 99 5.29 -2.92 0.26
N PRO A 100 4.20 -3.02 1.07
CA PRO A 100 3.37 -1.83 1.34
C PRO A 100 4.15 -0.72 2.04
N HIS A 101 5.01 -1.06 2.99
CA HIS A 101 5.78 -0.09 3.78
C HIS A 101 7.24 0.07 3.34
N GLY A 102 7.66 -0.63 2.28
CA GLY A 102 9.03 -0.58 1.77
C GLY A 102 9.33 0.62 0.86
N TYR A 103 8.32 1.33 0.39
CA TYR A 103 8.46 2.47 -0.52
C TYR A 103 8.06 3.78 0.16
N HIS A 104 8.72 4.12 1.25
CA HIS A 104 8.43 5.30 2.08
C HIS A 104 9.50 6.39 2.01
N ASP A 105 10.68 6.09 1.46
CA ASP A 105 11.78 7.05 1.38
C ASP A 105 11.45 8.15 0.37
N ARG A 106 11.28 9.38 0.88
CA ARG A 106 10.94 10.57 0.09
C ARG A 106 11.99 10.88 -0.96
N ALA A 107 13.27 10.62 -0.69
CA ALA A 107 14.35 10.82 -1.64
C ALA A 107 14.30 9.78 -2.77
N ALA A 108 13.97 8.52 -2.46
CA ALA A 108 13.74 7.48 -3.47
C ALA A 108 12.54 7.84 -4.36
N ILE A 109 11.43 8.28 -3.76
CA ILE A 109 10.23 8.72 -4.49
C ILE A 109 10.59 9.86 -5.49
N ALA A 110 11.33 10.87 -5.03
CA ALA A 110 11.74 11.99 -5.88
C ALA A 110 12.66 11.52 -7.03
N ARG A 111 13.61 10.61 -6.75
CA ARG A 111 14.49 10.04 -7.78
C ARG A 111 13.71 9.24 -8.84
N ASP A 112 12.77 8.41 -8.41
CA ASP A 112 11.98 7.59 -9.33
C ASP A 112 11.06 8.44 -10.20
N LEU A 113 10.50 9.53 -9.66
CA LEU A 113 9.74 10.52 -10.44
C LEU A 113 10.64 11.23 -11.47
N ALA A 114 11.85 11.62 -11.10
CA ALA A 114 12.81 12.20 -12.03
C ALA A 114 13.22 11.19 -13.14
N GLN A 115 13.41 9.93 -12.80
CA GLN A 115 13.63 8.84 -13.79
C GLN A 115 12.42 8.66 -14.72
N GLY A 116 11.20 8.85 -14.22
CA GLY A 116 9.97 8.89 -15.01
C GLY A 116 9.82 10.15 -15.88
N GLY A 117 10.81 11.07 -15.84
CA GLY A 117 10.86 12.26 -16.69
C GLY A 117 10.11 13.48 -16.12
N PHE A 118 9.64 13.42 -14.87
CA PHE A 118 9.11 14.62 -14.21
C PHE A 118 10.26 15.57 -13.83
N ALA A 119 10.19 16.81 -14.31
CA ALA A 119 11.24 17.81 -14.07
C ALA A 119 11.02 18.65 -12.81
N ALA A 120 9.78 18.74 -12.34
CA ALA A 120 9.44 19.51 -11.16
C ALA A 120 9.84 18.78 -9.87
N THR A 121 9.99 19.51 -8.77
CA THR A 121 10.15 18.93 -7.44
C THR A 121 8.78 18.46 -6.94
N PRO A 122 8.60 17.18 -6.53
CA PRO A 122 7.32 16.73 -6.03
C PRO A 122 6.97 17.37 -4.69
N GLY A 123 5.70 17.74 -4.53
CA GLY A 123 5.13 18.03 -3.23
C GLY A 123 4.88 16.71 -2.48
N ILE A 124 5.47 16.53 -1.30
CA ILE A 124 5.27 15.34 -0.47
C ILE A 124 4.78 15.76 0.91
N VAL A 125 3.52 15.44 1.20
CA VAL A 125 2.86 15.74 2.48
C VAL A 125 2.65 14.43 3.23
N THR A 126 3.06 14.37 4.50
CA THR A 126 2.77 13.23 5.37
C THR A 126 1.44 13.46 6.08
N VAL A 127 0.54 12.51 5.95
CA VAL A 127 -0.79 12.51 6.58
C VAL A 127 -0.82 11.43 7.63
N ALA A 128 -1.22 11.79 8.85
CA ALA A 128 -1.49 10.87 9.94
C ALA A 128 -3.00 10.64 10.07
N ALA A 129 -3.38 9.41 10.38
CA ALA A 129 -4.75 9.03 10.68
C ALA A 129 -4.76 7.94 11.75
N VAL A 130 -5.96 7.56 12.18
CA VAL A 130 -6.17 6.49 13.15
C VAL A 130 -6.97 5.38 12.50
N SER A 131 -6.42 4.18 12.51
CA SER A 131 -7.12 2.95 12.17
C SER A 131 -7.89 2.46 13.39
N ARG A 132 -9.16 2.11 13.20
CA ARG A 132 -10.06 1.62 14.27
C ARG A 132 -10.56 0.23 13.95
N ALA A 133 -10.65 -0.60 14.98
CA ALA A 133 -11.23 -1.92 14.86
C ALA A 133 -12.02 -2.29 16.13
N GLU A 134 -13.06 -3.10 15.98
CA GLU A 134 -13.93 -3.52 17.09
C GLU A 134 -13.23 -4.43 18.10
N SER A 135 -12.17 -5.10 17.69
CA SER A 135 -11.35 -5.96 18.54
C SER A 135 -9.93 -6.12 17.97
N PRO A 136 -8.96 -6.54 18.80
CA PRO A 136 -7.60 -6.88 18.35
C PRO A 136 -7.52 -7.94 17.24
N ARG A 137 -8.51 -8.84 17.19
CA ARG A 137 -8.56 -9.90 16.17
C ARG A 137 -8.84 -9.35 14.77
N VAL A 138 -9.62 -8.29 14.66
CA VAL A 138 -9.99 -7.72 13.34
C VAL A 138 -8.76 -7.31 12.52
N PRO A 139 -7.85 -6.45 13.01
CA PRO A 139 -6.64 -6.12 12.26
C PRO A 139 -5.70 -7.32 12.08
N ALA A 140 -5.61 -8.25 13.02
CA ALA A 140 -4.82 -9.47 12.86
C ALA A 140 -5.30 -10.31 11.67
N VAL A 141 -6.60 -10.58 11.57
CA VAL A 141 -7.22 -11.28 10.42
C VAL A 141 -7.04 -10.49 9.14
N ALA A 142 -7.27 -9.18 9.16
CA ALA A 142 -7.15 -8.32 7.99
C ALA A 142 -5.72 -8.39 7.39
N PHE A 143 -4.68 -8.34 8.20
CA PHE A 143 -3.30 -8.42 7.72
C PHE A 143 -2.86 -9.85 7.40
N CYS A 144 -3.06 -10.82 8.30
CA CYS A 144 -2.56 -12.19 8.12
C CYS A 144 -3.32 -12.96 7.03
N GLN A 145 -4.62 -12.72 6.87
CA GLN A 145 -5.48 -13.52 5.99
C GLN A 145 -6.03 -12.71 4.80
N GLY A 146 -6.16 -11.38 4.93
CA GLY A 146 -6.72 -10.48 3.93
C GLY A 146 -5.69 -9.83 2.99
N THR A 147 -4.40 -10.07 3.18
CA THR A 147 -3.33 -9.54 2.34
C THR A 147 -2.43 -10.65 1.78
N PRO A 148 -1.53 -10.36 0.82
CA PRO A 148 -0.55 -11.35 0.35
C PRO A 148 0.42 -11.87 1.42
N LEU A 149 0.42 -11.31 2.63
CA LEU A 149 1.10 -11.87 3.80
C LEU A 149 0.65 -13.31 4.06
N ARG A 150 -0.63 -13.63 3.81
CA ARG A 150 -1.16 -14.99 3.86
C ARG A 150 -0.31 -15.96 3.06
N ASN A 151 0.02 -15.62 1.81
CA ASN A 151 0.79 -16.50 0.93
C ASN A 151 2.19 -16.77 1.51
N GLU A 152 2.80 -15.78 2.16
CA GLU A 152 4.10 -15.97 2.80
C GLU A 152 4.04 -16.85 4.07
N ILE A 153 2.95 -16.74 4.84
CA ILE A 153 2.69 -17.62 5.99
C ILE A 153 2.47 -19.05 5.51
N GLU A 154 1.56 -19.24 4.55
CA GLU A 154 1.21 -20.57 4.00
C GLU A 154 2.39 -21.24 3.29
N ALA A 155 3.27 -20.47 2.62
CA ALA A 155 4.47 -20.99 1.99
C ALA A 155 5.49 -21.57 3.00
N ARG A 156 5.46 -21.10 4.25
CA ARG A 156 6.29 -21.64 5.34
C ARG A 156 5.64 -22.84 5.99
N ASP A 157 4.39 -22.67 6.39
CA ASP A 157 3.57 -23.75 6.95
C ASP A 157 2.08 -23.36 6.88
N ALA A 158 1.36 -23.95 5.94
CA ALA A 158 -0.06 -23.65 5.73
C ALA A 158 -0.93 -23.99 6.96
N SER A 159 -0.53 -24.96 7.78
CA SER A 159 -1.24 -25.35 9.00
C SER A 159 -1.15 -24.30 10.11
N ARG A 160 -0.22 -23.37 10.01
CA ARG A 160 0.04 -22.35 11.05
C ARG A 160 -0.68 -21.03 10.81
N LEU A 161 -1.44 -20.86 9.73
CA LEU A 161 -2.10 -19.57 9.41
C LEU A 161 -2.97 -19.07 10.57
N GLU A 162 -3.79 -19.93 11.15
CA GLU A 162 -4.67 -19.55 12.26
C GLU A 162 -3.87 -19.24 13.52
N ALA A 163 -2.89 -20.09 13.87
CA ALA A 163 -2.02 -19.85 15.02
C ALA A 163 -1.20 -18.56 14.88
N ALA A 164 -0.70 -18.25 13.70
CA ALA A 164 -0.01 -17.00 13.40
C ALA A 164 -0.93 -15.79 13.56
N THR A 165 -2.19 -15.90 13.09
CA THR A 165 -3.21 -14.88 13.27
C THR A 165 -3.53 -14.67 14.76
N ASP A 166 -3.63 -15.74 15.55
CA ASP A 166 -3.88 -15.65 16.99
C ASP A 166 -2.72 -14.97 17.73
N VAL A 167 -1.47 -15.30 17.40
CA VAL A 167 -0.28 -14.63 17.99
C VAL A 167 -0.26 -13.14 17.63
N ALA A 168 -0.59 -12.78 16.39
CA ALA A 168 -0.74 -11.38 15.97
C ALA A 168 -1.86 -10.67 16.75
N ALA A 169 -3.03 -11.30 16.93
CA ALA A 169 -4.13 -10.76 17.72
C ALA A 169 -3.74 -10.54 19.19
N GLN A 170 -3.00 -11.47 19.78
CA GLN A 170 -2.47 -11.33 21.15
C GLN A 170 -1.43 -10.21 21.26
N ALA A 171 -0.61 -9.98 20.23
CA ALA A 171 0.33 -8.87 20.23
C ALA A 171 -0.41 -7.52 20.19
N ILE A 172 -1.43 -7.40 19.35
CA ILE A 172 -2.30 -6.21 19.30
C ILE A 172 -3.03 -6.01 20.64
N LEU A 173 -3.57 -7.09 21.22
CA LEU A 173 -4.23 -7.05 22.53
C LEU A 173 -3.30 -6.50 23.62
N ARG A 174 -2.05 -6.98 23.67
CA ARG A 174 -1.07 -6.53 24.69
C ARG A 174 -0.70 -5.05 24.52
N GLN A 175 -0.65 -4.55 23.28
CA GLN A 175 -0.22 -3.18 23.00
C GLN A 175 -1.36 -2.17 23.10
N PHE A 176 -2.58 -2.53 22.69
CA PHE A 176 -3.71 -1.61 22.53
C PHE A 176 -4.89 -1.89 23.49
N GLY A 177 -4.85 -2.99 24.25
CA GLY A 177 -5.89 -3.35 25.22
C GLY A 177 -7.01 -4.20 24.64
N HIS A 178 -8.04 -4.40 25.45
CA HIS A 178 -9.22 -5.20 25.17
C HIS A 178 -10.33 -4.38 24.51
N GLY A 179 -11.22 -5.03 23.77
CA GLY A 179 -12.36 -4.39 23.10
C GLY A 179 -11.96 -3.67 21.82
N ALA A 180 -12.59 -2.53 21.57
CA ALA A 180 -12.25 -1.69 20.43
C ALA A 180 -10.82 -1.13 20.56
N VAL A 181 -10.07 -1.18 19.47
CA VAL A 181 -8.67 -0.75 19.45
C VAL A 181 -8.46 0.35 18.41
N GLU A 182 -7.53 1.25 18.71
CA GLU A 182 -7.09 2.30 17.80
C GLU A 182 -5.59 2.23 17.63
N GLY A 183 -5.11 2.34 16.39
CA GLY A 183 -3.69 2.37 16.07
C GLY A 183 -3.40 3.50 15.09
N ARG A 184 -2.29 4.21 15.30
CA ARG A 184 -1.82 5.24 14.39
C ARG A 184 -1.45 4.62 13.04
N MET A 185 -1.77 5.33 11.98
CA MET A 185 -1.27 5.04 10.63
C MET A 185 -0.80 6.32 9.95
N ARG A 186 0.19 6.20 9.07
CA ARG A 186 0.75 7.33 8.32
C ARG A 186 0.98 6.95 6.86
N ALA A 187 0.79 7.93 6.00
CA ALA A 187 1.04 7.82 4.57
C ALA A 187 1.65 9.11 4.03
N HIS A 188 2.36 9.01 2.92
CA HIS A 188 2.77 10.15 2.12
C HIS A 188 1.81 10.34 0.96
N VAL A 189 1.33 11.56 0.79
CA VAL A 189 0.61 12.02 -0.39
C VAL A 189 1.60 12.79 -1.25
N VAL A 190 1.77 12.35 -2.48
CA VAL A 190 2.74 12.89 -3.44
C VAL A 190 1.99 13.50 -4.60
N SER A 191 2.32 14.74 -4.94
CA SER A 191 1.77 15.44 -6.10
C SER A 191 2.88 16.05 -6.94
N ILE A 192 2.74 15.96 -8.26
CA ILE A 192 3.70 16.55 -9.20
C ILE A 192 2.99 16.92 -10.51
N GLU A 193 3.41 18.03 -11.12
CA GLU A 193 2.93 18.50 -12.41
C GLU A 193 3.76 17.91 -13.56
N ALA A 194 3.08 17.62 -14.72
CA ALA A 194 3.68 17.01 -15.92
C ALA A 194 4.24 18.04 -16.91
#